data_2f23809027f28d664aff2b67ab824948
#
_entry.id   2f23809027f28d664aff2b67ab824948
#
_cell.length_a   1.000
_cell.length_b   1.000
_cell.length_c   1.000
_cell.angle_alpha   90.00
_cell.angle_beta   90.00
_cell.angle_gamma   90.00
#
_symmetry.space_group_name_H-M   'P 1'
#
loop_
_entity.id
_entity.type
_entity.pdbx_description
1 polymer ?
#
loop_
_entity_poly.entity_id
_entity_poly.type
_entity_poly.pdbx_seq_one_letter_code
_entity_poly.pdbx_strand_id
1 'polypeptide(L)'
;PTNDLDRTTIAWLENYLSNYENTVLVVSHDRHFLDSVCTHTVDIDYSDINLFSGNYSFWYESSQLALRQQQNQNKKAEEKKKELLEFIQRFSANVAKSKQTTSRRKMLERLNIEEIKPSMRKYPGIIFQLEREAGTKILGVDELSKTVNGERLFSDVSFTVEKGDKIAFLARDPRAVSALFDILVGDDKADSGVVEWGTTINYAYLPLNNAPWFESQLSIVDWLAQFSSDTSELYLRGYLGKMLFSGEEIYKKVSVLSGGEKVRC
;
A
#
# COMPACT_ATOMS: atom_id res chain seq x y z
N PRO A 1 10.62 -13.14 4.55
CA PRO A 1 11.57 -13.67 5.54
C PRO A 1 11.96 -12.64 6.61
N THR A 2 11.64 -11.34 6.44
CA THR A 2 12.10 -10.24 7.31
C THR A 2 11.10 -9.83 8.40
N ASN A 3 9.86 -10.33 8.41
CA ASN A 3 8.78 -9.80 9.26
C ASN A 3 9.00 -9.98 10.77
N ASP A 4 9.64 -11.10 11.19
CA ASP A 4 9.82 -11.43 12.61
C ASP A 4 11.30 -11.44 13.02
N LEU A 5 12.16 -10.81 12.22
CA LEU A 5 13.59 -10.71 12.46
C LEU A 5 13.99 -9.31 12.88
N ASP A 6 14.93 -9.22 13.80
CA ASP A 6 15.58 -7.97 14.15
C ASP A 6 16.54 -7.51 13.05
N ARG A 7 16.91 -6.24 13.06
CA ARG A 7 17.78 -5.64 12.04
C ARG A 7 19.13 -6.34 11.89
N THR A 8 19.69 -6.83 13.00
CA THR A 8 21.00 -7.52 13.00
C THR A 8 20.90 -8.85 12.29
N THR A 9 19.82 -9.59 12.55
CA THR A 9 19.53 -10.88 11.93
C THR A 9 19.20 -10.71 10.43
N ILE A 10 18.49 -9.64 10.05
CA ILE A 10 18.23 -9.30 8.63
C ILE A 10 19.54 -9.05 7.91
N ALA A 11 20.43 -8.22 8.47
CA ALA A 11 21.74 -7.94 7.87
C ALA A 11 22.61 -9.20 7.73
N TRP A 12 22.58 -10.08 8.71
CA TRP A 12 23.23 -11.39 8.62
C TRP A 12 22.65 -12.23 7.48
N LEU A 13 21.32 -12.29 7.36
CA LEU A 13 20.63 -13.06 6.33
C LEU A 13 20.93 -12.49 4.92
N GLU A 14 20.97 -11.17 4.76
CA GLU A 14 21.36 -10.52 3.52
C GLU A 14 22.77 -10.94 3.08
N ASN A 15 23.75 -10.86 4.01
CA ASN A 15 25.11 -11.29 3.75
C ASN A 15 25.21 -12.78 3.41
N TYR A 16 24.48 -13.62 4.14
CA TYR A 16 24.46 -15.06 3.90
C TYR A 16 23.91 -15.40 2.51
N LEU A 17 22.75 -14.82 2.14
CA LEU A 17 22.11 -15.09 0.86
C LEU A 17 22.86 -14.49 -0.34
N SER A 18 23.48 -13.33 -0.17
CA SER A 18 24.30 -12.70 -1.24
C SER A 18 25.52 -13.55 -1.61
N ASN A 19 26.05 -14.34 -0.67
CA ASN A 19 27.20 -15.22 -0.88
C ASN A 19 26.78 -16.70 -1.12
N TYR A 20 25.47 -16.99 -1.18
CA TYR A 20 24.98 -18.34 -1.35
C TYR A 20 25.11 -18.79 -2.80
N GLU A 21 25.81 -19.89 -3.05
CA GLU A 21 26.17 -20.35 -4.40
C GLU A 21 25.00 -20.99 -5.18
N ASN A 22 23.95 -21.42 -4.49
CA ASN A 22 22.82 -22.07 -5.14
C ASN A 22 21.65 -21.10 -5.38
N THR A 23 20.66 -21.56 -6.14
CA THR A 23 19.46 -20.78 -6.46
C THR A 23 18.56 -20.60 -5.24
N VAL A 24 18.16 -19.36 -4.99
CA VAL A 24 17.21 -18.99 -3.93
C VAL A 24 16.03 -18.26 -4.55
N LEU A 25 14.81 -18.64 -4.18
CA LEU A 25 13.58 -17.93 -4.51
C LEU A 25 13.09 -17.20 -3.27
N VAL A 26 12.96 -15.88 -3.38
CA VAL A 26 12.57 -15.00 -2.27
C VAL A 26 11.23 -14.33 -2.61
N VAL A 27 10.31 -14.33 -1.66
CA VAL A 27 9.11 -13.50 -1.67
C VAL A 27 9.16 -12.59 -0.46
N SER A 28 9.22 -11.29 -0.68
CA SER A 28 9.28 -10.28 0.40
C SER A 28 8.59 -8.98 -0.02
N HIS A 29 8.13 -8.22 0.96
CA HIS A 29 7.66 -6.84 0.80
C HIS A 29 8.76 -5.83 1.16
N ASP A 30 9.86 -6.29 1.75
CA ASP A 30 11.02 -5.47 2.09
C ASP A 30 11.86 -5.23 0.83
N ARG A 31 11.76 -4.01 0.32
CA ARG A 31 12.47 -3.59 -0.91
C ARG A 31 13.98 -3.57 -0.73
N HIS A 32 14.45 -3.15 0.45
CA HIS A 32 15.88 -3.11 0.76
C HIS A 32 16.48 -4.51 0.73
N PHE A 33 15.80 -5.45 1.38
CA PHE A 33 16.19 -6.86 1.37
C PHE A 33 16.23 -7.44 -0.05
N LEU A 34 15.20 -7.18 -0.86
CA LEU A 34 15.16 -7.64 -2.26
C LEU A 34 16.29 -7.03 -3.10
N ASP A 35 16.61 -5.75 -2.89
CA ASP A 35 17.68 -5.07 -3.61
C ASP A 35 19.08 -5.58 -3.21
N SER A 36 19.23 -5.97 -1.95
CA SER A 36 20.51 -6.48 -1.41
C SER A 36 20.82 -7.92 -1.86
N VAL A 37 19.78 -8.76 -2.05
CA VAL A 37 19.94 -10.21 -2.24
C VAL A 37 19.65 -10.65 -3.67
N CYS A 38 18.67 -10.03 -4.35
CA CYS A 38 18.15 -10.56 -5.61
C CYS A 38 18.92 -10.02 -6.83
N THR A 39 19.32 -10.91 -7.71
CA THR A 39 19.91 -10.61 -9.03
C THR A 39 18.88 -10.55 -10.15
N HIS A 40 17.71 -11.14 -9.93
CA HIS A 40 16.61 -11.18 -10.87
C HIS A 40 15.29 -10.89 -10.14
N THR A 41 14.36 -10.26 -10.83
CA THR A 41 13.02 -9.98 -10.31
C THR A 41 11.99 -10.67 -11.18
N VAL A 42 11.10 -11.45 -10.55
CA VAL A 42 9.94 -12.05 -11.20
C VAL A 42 8.73 -11.20 -10.93
N ASP A 43 8.16 -10.67 -11.98
CA ASP A 43 6.93 -9.87 -11.93
C ASP A 43 5.72 -10.73 -12.30
N ILE A 44 4.76 -10.79 -11.38
CA ILE A 44 3.49 -11.51 -11.58
C ILE A 44 2.39 -10.45 -11.61
N ASP A 45 1.96 -10.08 -12.81
CA ASP A 45 0.88 -9.12 -13.01
C ASP A 45 0.13 -9.44 -14.32
N TYR A 46 -1.10 -8.99 -14.49
CA TYR A 46 -1.93 -9.20 -15.68
C TYR A 46 -2.16 -10.68 -16.04
N SER A 47 -2.08 -11.59 -15.08
CA SER A 47 -2.08 -13.06 -15.27
C SER A 47 -0.87 -13.60 -16.06
N ASP A 48 0.18 -12.81 -16.18
CA ASP A 48 1.44 -13.17 -16.82
C ASP A 48 2.58 -13.19 -15.78
N ILE A 49 3.64 -13.94 -16.09
CA ILE A 49 4.86 -14.04 -15.30
C ILE A 49 6.02 -13.57 -16.16
N ASN A 50 6.66 -12.50 -15.75
CA ASN A 50 7.77 -11.90 -16.47
C ASN A 50 9.04 -11.90 -15.61
N LEU A 51 10.12 -12.46 -16.16
CA LEU A 51 11.44 -12.47 -15.53
C LEU A 51 12.27 -11.29 -16.03
N PHE A 52 12.78 -10.50 -15.10
CA PHE A 52 13.68 -9.38 -15.38
C PHE A 52 15.05 -9.64 -14.77
N SER A 53 16.11 -9.35 -15.52
CA SER A 53 17.47 -9.31 -15.00
C SER A 53 17.70 -7.98 -14.29
N GLY A 54 18.03 -8.04 -13.02
CA GLY A 54 18.18 -6.89 -12.12
C GLY A 54 17.40 -7.04 -10.83
N ASN A 55 17.76 -6.22 -9.84
CA ASN A 55 17.09 -6.18 -8.54
C ASN A 55 15.71 -5.47 -8.62
N TYR A 56 15.03 -5.38 -7.47
CA TYR A 56 13.70 -4.79 -7.39
C TYR A 56 13.66 -3.31 -7.84
N SER A 57 14.60 -2.49 -7.41
CA SER A 57 14.63 -1.07 -7.78
C SER A 57 14.83 -0.87 -9.27
N PHE A 58 15.75 -1.61 -9.88
CA PHE A 58 15.98 -1.57 -11.33
C PHE A 58 14.71 -1.98 -12.11
N TRP A 59 14.06 -3.07 -11.70
CA TRP A 59 12.79 -3.49 -12.30
C TRP A 59 11.72 -2.40 -12.17
N TYR A 60 11.58 -1.83 -10.97
CA TYR A 60 10.56 -0.81 -10.70
C TYR A 60 10.74 0.42 -11.58
N GLU A 61 11.95 0.97 -11.66
CA GLU A 61 12.26 2.14 -12.49
C GLU A 61 12.04 1.85 -13.98
N SER A 62 12.51 0.70 -14.45
CA SER A 62 12.34 0.26 -15.85
C SER A 62 10.87 0.07 -16.20
N SER A 63 10.08 -0.54 -15.34
CA SER A 63 8.65 -0.75 -15.54
C SER A 63 7.86 0.57 -15.57
N GLN A 64 8.20 1.52 -14.70
CA GLN A 64 7.61 2.85 -14.68
C GLN A 64 7.94 3.65 -15.95
N LEU A 65 9.18 3.54 -16.41
CA LEU A 65 9.61 4.19 -17.65
C LEU A 65 8.86 3.61 -18.87
N ALA A 66 8.77 2.29 -18.97
CA ALA A 66 8.05 1.61 -20.04
C ALA A 66 6.55 2.01 -20.06
N LEU A 67 5.91 2.05 -18.89
CA LEU A 67 4.52 2.49 -18.77
C LEU A 67 4.32 3.94 -19.23
N ARG A 68 5.19 4.85 -18.82
CA ARG A 68 5.14 6.26 -19.25
C ARG A 68 5.33 6.39 -20.77
N GLN A 69 6.25 5.63 -21.35
CA GLN A 69 6.49 5.62 -22.80
C GLN A 69 5.24 5.13 -23.53
N GLN A 70 4.63 4.03 -23.09
CA GLN A 70 3.40 3.49 -23.69
C GLN A 70 2.22 4.47 -23.57
N GLN A 71 2.03 5.12 -22.41
CA GLN A 71 1.03 6.17 -22.23
C GLN A 71 1.22 7.33 -23.20
N ASN A 72 2.47 7.80 -23.36
CA ASN A 72 2.80 8.89 -24.28
C ASN A 72 2.58 8.49 -25.76
N GLN A 73 2.89 7.23 -26.13
CA GLN A 73 2.63 6.70 -27.45
C GLN A 73 1.13 6.63 -27.74
N ASN A 74 0.37 6.09 -26.79
CA ASN A 74 -1.09 6.02 -26.89
C ASN A 74 -1.72 7.41 -27.04
N LYS A 75 -1.30 8.37 -26.23
CA LYS A 75 -1.78 9.76 -26.32
C LYS A 75 -1.53 10.35 -27.71
N LYS A 76 -0.33 10.20 -28.27
CA LYS A 76 -0.01 10.64 -29.64
C LYS A 76 -0.84 9.91 -30.70
N ALA A 77 -1.08 8.60 -30.49
CA ALA A 77 -1.90 7.82 -31.38
C ALA A 77 -3.38 8.26 -31.34
N GLU A 78 -3.92 8.56 -30.15
CA GLU A 78 -5.27 9.10 -29.99
C GLU A 78 -5.44 10.49 -30.62
N GLU A 79 -4.49 11.40 -30.42
CA GLU A 79 -4.48 12.71 -31.06
C GLU A 79 -4.47 12.56 -32.60
N LYS A 80 -3.63 11.65 -33.10
CA LYS A 80 -3.57 11.35 -34.53
C LYS A 80 -4.85 10.73 -35.07
N LYS A 81 -5.45 9.82 -34.31
CA LYS A 81 -6.77 9.23 -34.63
C LYS A 81 -7.83 10.30 -34.75
N LYS A 82 -7.87 11.24 -33.81
CA LYS A 82 -8.81 12.37 -33.80
C LYS A 82 -8.63 13.25 -35.05
N GLU A 83 -7.41 13.65 -35.38
CA GLU A 83 -7.11 14.44 -36.58
C GLU A 83 -7.57 13.74 -37.87
N LEU A 84 -7.29 12.41 -37.98
CA LEU A 84 -7.66 11.64 -39.13
C LEU A 84 -9.19 11.51 -39.26
N LEU A 85 -9.90 11.29 -38.16
CA LEU A 85 -11.36 11.23 -38.13
C LEU A 85 -12.01 12.56 -38.54
N GLU A 86 -11.54 13.67 -37.96
CA GLU A 86 -12.04 15.01 -38.30
C GLU A 86 -11.83 15.34 -39.79
N PHE A 87 -10.66 14.99 -40.34
CA PHE A 87 -10.40 15.18 -41.75
C PHE A 87 -11.33 14.32 -42.63
N ILE A 88 -11.49 13.03 -42.29
CA ILE A 88 -12.37 12.10 -43.04
C ILE A 88 -13.81 12.62 -43.00
N GLN A 89 -14.29 13.04 -41.83
CA GLN A 89 -15.65 13.57 -41.69
C GLN A 89 -15.88 14.84 -42.53
N ARG A 90 -14.93 15.79 -42.45
CA ARG A 90 -15.02 17.08 -43.17
C ARG A 90 -15.02 16.91 -44.68
N PHE A 91 -14.30 15.94 -45.22
CA PHE A 91 -14.08 15.79 -46.67
C PHE A 91 -14.68 14.49 -47.26
N SER A 92 -15.54 13.79 -46.52
CA SER A 92 -16.15 12.52 -46.94
C SER A 92 -16.94 12.63 -48.25
N ALA A 93 -17.64 13.75 -48.49
CA ALA A 93 -18.44 14.00 -49.66
C ALA A 93 -17.68 14.75 -50.79
N ASN A 94 -16.41 15.07 -50.64
CA ASN A 94 -15.65 15.88 -51.58
C ASN A 94 -14.90 14.99 -52.59
N VAL A 95 -15.38 14.93 -53.86
CA VAL A 95 -14.81 14.12 -54.92
C VAL A 95 -13.33 14.45 -55.18
N ALA A 96 -12.94 15.74 -55.16
CA ALA A 96 -11.56 16.15 -55.41
C ALA A 96 -10.59 15.67 -54.35
N LYS A 97 -11.07 15.40 -53.12
CA LYS A 97 -10.27 14.89 -52.00
C LYS A 97 -10.44 13.40 -51.71
N SER A 98 -11.16 12.68 -52.56
CA SER A 98 -11.44 11.23 -52.39
C SER A 98 -10.18 10.39 -52.19
N LYS A 99 -9.12 10.59 -53.00
CA LYS A 99 -7.84 9.89 -52.83
C LYS A 99 -7.17 10.17 -51.47
N GLN A 100 -7.23 11.41 -50.98
CA GLN A 100 -6.67 11.77 -49.70
C GLN A 100 -7.48 11.16 -48.55
N THR A 101 -8.81 11.16 -48.65
CA THR A 101 -9.68 10.55 -47.65
C THR A 101 -9.44 9.05 -47.56
N THR A 102 -9.30 8.36 -48.71
CA THR A 102 -8.98 6.92 -48.74
C THR A 102 -7.61 6.63 -48.12
N SER A 103 -6.60 7.44 -48.43
CA SER A 103 -5.26 7.30 -47.80
C SER A 103 -5.33 7.45 -46.31
N ARG A 104 -6.08 8.44 -45.80
CA ARG A 104 -6.23 8.67 -44.32
C ARG A 104 -7.04 7.58 -43.64
N ARG A 105 -8.03 6.97 -44.31
CA ARG A 105 -8.71 5.76 -43.79
C ARG A 105 -7.73 4.60 -43.62
N LYS A 106 -6.87 4.34 -44.60
CA LYS A 106 -5.81 3.33 -44.47
C LYS A 106 -4.81 3.63 -43.35
N MET A 107 -4.51 4.91 -43.13
CA MET A 107 -3.66 5.31 -41.98
C MET A 107 -4.38 5.06 -40.64
N LEU A 108 -5.68 5.32 -40.57
CA LEU A 108 -6.50 5.07 -39.39
C LEU A 108 -6.56 3.57 -39.04
N GLU A 109 -6.74 2.72 -40.08
CA GLU A 109 -6.76 1.25 -39.92
C GLU A 109 -5.43 0.67 -39.43
N ARG A 110 -4.31 1.34 -39.75
CA ARG A 110 -2.95 0.94 -39.31
C ARG A 110 -2.56 1.49 -37.95
N LEU A 111 -3.37 2.39 -37.40
CA LEU A 111 -3.08 3.04 -36.13
C LEU A 111 -3.39 2.07 -35.00
N ASN A 112 -2.35 1.49 -34.43
CA ASN A 112 -2.47 0.60 -33.30
C ASN A 112 -2.43 1.42 -32.01
N ILE A 113 -3.49 1.36 -31.22
CA ILE A 113 -3.53 1.90 -29.84
C ILE A 113 -3.52 0.67 -28.96
N GLU A 114 -2.37 0.43 -28.34
CA GLU A 114 -2.23 -0.68 -27.40
C GLU A 114 -3.07 -0.42 -26.15
N GLU A 115 -3.92 -1.37 -25.82
CA GLU A 115 -4.69 -1.30 -24.58
C GLU A 115 -3.76 -1.47 -23.37
N ILE A 116 -3.63 -0.40 -22.57
CA ILE A 116 -2.90 -0.49 -21.30
C ILE A 116 -3.82 -1.21 -20.31
N LYS A 117 -3.55 -2.49 -20.09
CA LYS A 117 -4.26 -3.27 -19.09
C LYS A 117 -4.06 -2.60 -17.72
N PRO A 118 -5.13 -2.39 -16.94
CA PRO A 118 -4.99 -1.82 -15.60
C PRO A 118 -4.22 -2.80 -14.70
N SER A 119 -3.12 -2.33 -14.12
CA SER A 119 -2.36 -3.15 -13.17
C SER A 119 -3.22 -3.55 -11.98
N MET A 120 -3.06 -4.78 -11.51
CA MET A 120 -3.68 -5.25 -10.27
C MET A 120 -3.02 -4.64 -9.03
N ARG A 121 -1.87 -3.97 -9.18
CA ARG A 121 -1.18 -3.23 -8.13
C ARG A 121 -1.84 -1.89 -7.88
N LYS A 122 -2.88 -1.93 -7.09
CA LYS A 122 -3.61 -0.74 -6.64
C LYS A 122 -3.21 -0.43 -5.20
N TYR A 123 -3.22 0.86 -4.87
CA TYR A 123 -3.00 1.33 -3.50
C TYR A 123 -4.34 1.69 -2.87
N PRO A 124 -4.58 1.35 -1.60
CA PRO A 124 -5.77 1.79 -0.90
C PRO A 124 -5.79 3.31 -0.78
N GLY A 125 -6.97 3.89 -0.89
CA GLY A 125 -7.20 5.33 -0.78
C GLY A 125 -7.30 5.77 0.67
N ILE A 126 -6.21 5.68 1.43
CA ILE A 126 -6.15 6.10 2.84
C ILE A 126 -6.08 7.62 2.90
N ILE A 127 -7.10 8.26 3.47
CA ILE A 127 -7.17 9.70 3.65
C ILE A 127 -7.39 9.97 5.13
N PHE A 128 -6.40 10.58 5.78
CA PHE A 128 -6.53 11.04 7.15
C PHE A 128 -7.25 12.38 7.17
N GLN A 129 -8.40 12.44 7.82
CA GLN A 129 -9.14 13.67 8.04
C GLN A 129 -9.11 14.00 9.52
N LEU A 130 -8.72 15.21 9.86
CA LEU A 130 -8.77 15.69 11.22
C LEU A 130 -10.21 16.15 11.52
N GLU A 131 -10.84 15.58 12.53
CA GLU A 131 -12.13 16.07 13.05
C GLU A 131 -11.96 17.42 13.73
N ARG A 132 -10.78 17.63 14.33
CA ARG A 132 -10.40 18.84 15.05
C ARG A 132 -8.93 19.15 14.84
N GLU A 133 -8.58 20.42 14.78
CA GLU A 133 -7.19 20.84 14.71
C GLU A 133 -6.43 20.45 15.99
N ALA A 134 -5.32 19.74 15.80
CA ALA A 134 -4.47 19.31 16.89
C ALA A 134 -3.71 20.49 17.52
N GLY A 135 -3.58 20.49 18.85
CA GLY A 135 -2.71 21.41 19.56
C GLY A 135 -1.22 21.16 19.26
N THR A 136 -0.35 21.96 19.84
CA THR A 136 1.10 21.86 19.63
C THR A 136 1.66 20.58 20.27
N LYS A 137 1.34 20.31 21.55
CA LYS A 137 1.73 19.08 22.27
C LYS A 137 0.74 17.97 21.93
N ILE A 138 1.21 16.92 21.32
CA ILE A 138 0.39 15.75 20.97
C ILE A 138 0.43 14.70 22.06
N LEU A 139 1.64 14.31 22.49
CA LEU A 139 1.87 13.24 23.46
C LEU A 139 3.12 13.56 24.29
N GLY A 140 3.05 13.33 25.58
CA GLY A 140 4.19 13.31 26.48
C GLY A 140 4.31 11.94 27.14
N VAL A 141 5.50 11.43 27.18
CA VAL A 141 5.87 10.19 27.90
C VAL A 141 7.01 10.50 28.82
N ASP A 142 6.91 10.11 30.08
CA ASP A 142 7.92 10.40 31.10
C ASP A 142 8.23 9.15 31.94
N GLU A 143 9.51 8.77 31.96
CA GLU A 143 10.11 7.65 32.72
C GLU A 143 9.36 6.33 32.62
N LEU A 144 8.82 6.03 31.41
CA LEU A 144 8.01 4.83 31.17
C LEU A 144 8.86 3.56 31.21
N SER A 145 8.40 2.56 31.98
CA SER A 145 9.09 1.26 32.07
C SER A 145 8.08 0.11 31.95
N LYS A 146 8.52 -1.01 31.38
CA LYS A 146 7.72 -2.22 31.25
C LYS A 146 8.54 -3.49 31.34
N THR A 147 8.03 -4.42 32.16
CA THR A 147 8.53 -5.78 32.32
C THR A 147 7.43 -6.79 32.00
N VAL A 148 7.73 -7.83 31.23
CA VAL A 148 6.79 -8.89 30.91
C VAL A 148 7.43 -10.23 31.26
N ASN A 149 6.76 -11.05 32.05
CA ASN A 149 7.23 -12.37 32.50
C ASN A 149 8.63 -12.34 33.16
N GLY A 150 8.97 -11.26 33.89
CA GLY A 150 10.26 -11.08 34.52
C GLY A 150 11.38 -10.56 33.62
N GLU A 151 11.11 -10.37 32.32
CA GLU A 151 12.03 -9.78 31.35
C GLU A 151 11.69 -8.31 31.14
N ARG A 152 12.69 -7.42 31.32
CA ARG A 152 12.53 -5.97 31.15
C ARG A 152 12.58 -5.65 29.65
N LEU A 153 11.46 -5.18 29.08
CA LEU A 153 11.37 -4.80 27.68
C LEU A 153 11.98 -3.42 27.43
N PHE A 154 11.68 -2.46 28.31
CA PHE A 154 12.28 -1.12 28.28
C PHE A 154 12.23 -0.47 29.68
N SER A 155 13.07 0.55 29.91
CA SER A 155 13.09 1.32 31.15
C SER A 155 13.39 2.79 30.89
N ASP A 156 12.78 3.64 31.69
CA ASP A 156 13.02 5.08 31.79
C ASP A 156 12.91 5.79 30.43
N VAL A 157 11.94 5.36 29.60
CA VAL A 157 11.71 5.94 28.28
C VAL A 157 10.94 7.23 28.42
N SER A 158 11.55 8.34 27.97
CA SER A 158 10.92 9.66 27.96
C SER A 158 11.04 10.30 26.59
N PHE A 159 9.94 10.82 26.06
CA PHE A 159 9.91 11.59 24.82
C PHE A 159 8.63 12.43 24.72
N THR A 160 8.67 13.41 23.83
CA THR A 160 7.52 14.26 23.48
C THR A 160 7.25 14.17 21.99
N VAL A 161 5.98 14.23 21.62
CA VAL A 161 5.54 14.30 20.22
C VAL A 161 4.83 15.62 20.00
N GLU A 162 5.26 16.37 19.02
CA GLU A 162 4.67 17.65 18.63
C GLU A 162 3.89 17.53 17.32
N LYS A 163 3.12 18.56 17.00
CA LYS A 163 2.33 18.61 15.77
C LYS A 163 3.21 18.52 14.51
N GLY A 164 2.99 17.50 13.72
CA GLY A 164 3.72 17.28 12.45
C GLY A 164 4.85 16.28 12.54
N ASP A 165 5.21 15.81 13.74
CA ASP A 165 6.25 14.81 13.92
C ASP A 165 5.90 13.49 13.25
N LYS A 166 6.94 12.82 12.75
CA LYS A 166 6.89 11.45 12.22
C LYS A 166 8.01 10.65 12.86
N ILE A 167 7.66 9.80 13.80
CA ILE A 167 8.62 9.11 14.66
C ILE A 167 8.64 7.62 14.30
N ALA A 168 9.84 7.07 14.09
CA ALA A 168 10.07 5.64 13.95
C ALA A 168 10.65 5.08 15.25
N PHE A 169 10.00 4.06 15.79
CA PHE A 169 10.49 3.34 16.98
C PHE A 169 11.27 2.12 16.53
N LEU A 170 12.52 2.01 17.01
CA LEU A 170 13.41 0.90 16.74
C LEU A 170 13.76 0.20 18.05
N ALA A 171 13.54 -1.09 18.10
CA ALA A 171 13.92 -1.92 19.25
C ALA A 171 14.60 -3.21 18.77
N ARG A 172 15.44 -3.81 19.64
CA ARG A 172 16.00 -5.15 19.40
C ARG A 172 14.93 -6.21 19.49
N ASP A 173 14.04 -6.07 20.48
CA ASP A 173 12.89 -6.94 20.68
C ASP A 173 11.63 -6.26 20.17
N PRO A 174 10.97 -6.80 19.13
CA PRO A 174 9.72 -6.26 18.60
C PRO A 174 8.61 -6.14 19.66
N ARG A 175 8.62 -7.01 20.69
CA ARG A 175 7.65 -6.97 21.79
C ARG A 175 7.71 -5.65 22.56
N ALA A 176 8.89 -5.03 22.64
CA ALA A 176 9.05 -3.74 23.33
C ALA A 176 8.25 -2.62 22.64
N VAL A 177 8.25 -2.61 21.31
CA VAL A 177 7.47 -1.62 20.53
C VAL A 177 5.97 -1.87 20.69
N SER A 178 5.52 -3.12 20.58
CA SER A 178 4.10 -3.46 20.77
C SER A 178 3.62 -3.07 22.16
N ALA A 179 4.37 -3.46 23.21
CA ALA A 179 4.02 -3.11 24.60
C ALA A 179 4.00 -1.60 24.85
N LEU A 180 4.92 -0.84 24.22
CA LEU A 180 4.89 0.62 24.29
C LEU A 180 3.60 1.17 23.69
N PHE A 181 3.21 0.74 22.49
CA PHE A 181 1.98 1.22 21.84
C PHE A 181 0.72 0.81 22.59
N ASP A 182 0.67 -0.43 23.12
CA ASP A 182 -0.47 -0.90 23.93
C ASP A 182 -0.64 -0.04 25.21
N ILE A 183 0.47 0.39 25.82
CA ILE A 183 0.44 1.33 26.95
C ILE A 183 -0.01 2.72 26.51
N LEU A 184 0.47 3.22 25.37
CA LEU A 184 0.09 4.55 24.86
C LEU A 184 -1.41 4.66 24.58
N VAL A 185 -2.04 3.58 24.11
CA VAL A 185 -3.48 3.56 23.82
C VAL A 185 -4.33 3.13 25.03
N GLY A 186 -3.69 2.67 26.11
CA GLY A 186 -4.36 2.28 27.35
C GLY A 186 -4.83 0.83 27.41
N ASP A 187 -4.41 -0.01 26.45
CA ASP A 187 -4.72 -1.45 26.41
C ASP A 187 -3.89 -2.24 27.41
N ASP A 188 -2.71 -1.73 27.79
CA ASP A 188 -1.85 -2.28 28.83
C ASP A 188 -1.38 -1.19 29.81
N LYS A 189 -0.86 -1.59 30.95
CA LYS A 189 -0.33 -0.69 32.00
C LYS A 189 1.19 -0.74 32.07
N ALA A 190 1.78 0.42 32.23
CA ALA A 190 3.20 0.53 32.56
C ALA A 190 3.50 0.05 33.98
N ASP A 191 4.73 -0.39 34.23
CA ASP A 191 5.21 -0.66 35.58
C ASP A 191 5.49 0.67 36.34
N SER A 192 6.01 1.67 35.61
CA SER A 192 6.26 3.02 36.10
C SER A 192 6.19 4.03 34.96
N GLY A 193 6.15 5.31 35.30
CA GLY A 193 6.10 6.44 34.39
C GLY A 193 4.67 6.91 34.07
N VAL A 194 4.58 7.93 33.23
CA VAL A 194 3.33 8.60 32.94
C VAL A 194 3.21 8.82 31.42
N VAL A 195 1.99 8.64 30.89
CA VAL A 195 1.61 8.97 29.51
C VAL A 195 0.58 10.08 29.55
N GLU A 196 0.82 11.17 28.85
CA GLU A 196 -0.08 12.30 28.75
C GLU A 196 -0.40 12.63 27.29
N TRP A 197 -1.62 12.38 26.89
CA TRP A 197 -2.15 12.85 25.59
C TRP A 197 -2.60 14.32 25.70
N GLY A 198 -2.40 15.06 24.62
CA GLY A 198 -2.96 16.41 24.51
C GLY A 198 -4.48 16.38 24.60
N THR A 199 -5.09 17.35 25.29
CA THR A 199 -6.54 17.39 25.59
C THR A 199 -7.45 17.40 24.36
N THR A 200 -6.90 17.71 23.18
CA THR A 200 -7.67 17.80 21.92
C THR A 200 -7.32 16.71 20.93
N ILE A 201 -6.57 15.70 21.36
CA ILE A 201 -6.06 14.67 20.48
C ILE A 201 -7.00 13.46 20.44
N ASN A 202 -7.40 13.12 19.24
CA ASN A 202 -7.98 11.82 18.91
C ASN A 202 -6.90 11.01 18.19
N TYR A 203 -6.60 9.82 18.68
CA TYR A 203 -5.62 8.94 18.08
C TYR A 203 -6.31 7.72 17.45
N ALA A 204 -5.67 7.13 16.47
CA ALA A 204 -6.03 5.83 15.92
C ALA A 204 -4.83 4.88 16.06
N TYR A 205 -5.09 3.63 16.38
CA TYR A 205 -4.09 2.60 16.56
C TYR A 205 -4.34 1.43 15.62
N LEU A 206 -3.32 1.02 14.90
CA LEU A 206 -3.34 -0.21 14.10
C LEU A 206 -2.39 -1.23 14.75
N PRO A 207 -2.90 -2.23 15.47
CA PRO A 207 -2.07 -3.23 16.13
C PRO A 207 -1.39 -4.16 15.12
N LEU A 208 -0.21 -4.67 15.46
CA LEU A 208 0.50 -5.67 14.65
C LEU A 208 -0.33 -6.96 14.49
N ASN A 209 -1.00 -7.38 15.57
CA ASN A 209 -1.91 -8.51 15.54
C ASN A 209 -3.36 -8.01 15.62
N ASN A 210 -4.01 -7.94 14.48
CA ASN A 210 -5.42 -7.55 14.37
C ASN A 210 -6.37 -8.76 14.24
N ALA A 211 -5.86 -10.01 14.29
CA ALA A 211 -6.65 -11.22 14.10
C ALA A 211 -7.88 -11.31 15.03
N PRO A 212 -7.81 -10.97 16.33
CA PRO A 212 -8.95 -11.06 17.24
C PRO A 212 -10.17 -10.24 16.83
N TRP A 213 -9.97 -9.13 16.10
CA TRP A 213 -11.06 -8.28 15.64
C TRP A 213 -11.90 -8.93 14.53
N PHE A 214 -11.38 -9.97 13.85
CA PHE A 214 -11.97 -10.62 12.68
C PHE A 214 -12.51 -12.03 12.95
N GLU A 215 -12.78 -12.39 14.19
CA GLU A 215 -13.36 -13.69 14.54
C GLU A 215 -14.88 -13.79 14.30
N SER A 216 -15.51 -12.69 13.92
CA SER A 216 -16.94 -12.60 13.65
C SER A 216 -17.34 -13.32 12.36
N GLN A 217 -18.61 -13.77 12.30
CA GLN A 217 -19.24 -14.34 11.10
C GLN A 217 -19.95 -13.29 10.23
N LEU A 218 -19.87 -12.02 10.60
CA LEU A 218 -20.45 -10.92 9.84
C LEU A 218 -19.81 -10.76 8.47
N SER A 219 -20.55 -10.19 7.53
CA SER A 219 -19.96 -9.72 6.28
C SER A 219 -19.05 -8.51 6.55
N ILE A 220 -18.12 -8.20 5.62
CA ILE A 220 -17.21 -7.05 5.77
C ILE A 220 -18.03 -5.75 5.95
N VAL A 221 -19.10 -5.57 5.17
CA VAL A 221 -19.93 -4.36 5.24
C VAL A 221 -20.67 -4.24 6.57
N ASP A 222 -21.22 -5.34 7.08
CA ASP A 222 -21.92 -5.35 8.38
C ASP A 222 -20.95 -5.18 9.54
N TRP A 223 -19.75 -5.76 9.42
CA TRP A 223 -18.70 -5.62 10.41
C TRP A 223 -18.20 -4.15 10.48
N LEU A 224 -17.96 -3.53 9.34
CA LEU A 224 -17.51 -2.13 9.27
C LEU A 224 -18.58 -1.16 9.81
N ALA A 225 -19.88 -1.47 9.61
CA ALA A 225 -20.98 -0.66 10.11
C ALA A 225 -20.95 -0.46 11.62
N GLN A 226 -20.35 -1.38 12.39
CA GLN A 226 -20.25 -1.27 13.85
C GLN A 226 -19.28 -0.16 14.29
N PHE A 227 -18.35 0.25 13.43
CA PHE A 227 -17.31 1.24 13.70
C PHE A 227 -17.55 2.57 12.98
N SER A 228 -18.59 2.66 12.16
CA SER A 228 -18.88 3.85 11.35
C SER A 228 -20.02 4.66 11.94
N SER A 229 -19.86 5.98 11.96
CA SER A 229 -20.96 6.91 12.29
C SER A 229 -22.03 6.98 11.20
N ASP A 230 -21.64 6.78 9.92
CA ASP A 230 -22.56 6.65 8.78
C ASP A 230 -22.65 5.17 8.39
N THR A 231 -23.79 4.57 8.69
CA THR A 231 -24.10 3.16 8.40
C THR A 231 -24.81 2.96 7.06
N SER A 232 -24.94 4.01 6.24
CA SER A 232 -25.56 3.87 4.93
C SER A 232 -24.72 2.95 4.03
N GLU A 233 -25.40 2.04 3.34
CA GLU A 233 -24.73 1.08 2.46
C GLU A 233 -23.88 1.78 1.40
N LEU A 234 -24.33 2.91 0.89
CA LEU A 234 -23.61 3.70 -0.11
C LEU A 234 -22.26 4.19 0.44
N TYR A 235 -22.25 4.72 1.67
CA TYR A 235 -21.02 5.19 2.32
C TYR A 235 -20.05 4.05 2.57
N LEU A 236 -20.53 2.96 3.19
CA LEU A 236 -19.71 1.80 3.53
C LEU A 236 -19.10 1.14 2.29
N ARG A 237 -19.88 0.96 1.22
CA ARG A 237 -19.38 0.44 -0.06
C ARG A 237 -18.38 1.38 -0.70
N GLY A 238 -18.60 2.68 -0.62
CA GLY A 238 -17.64 3.69 -1.11
C GLY A 238 -16.32 3.64 -0.35
N TYR A 239 -16.36 3.48 0.97
CA TYR A 239 -15.18 3.32 1.82
C TYR A 239 -14.43 2.02 1.48
N LEU A 240 -15.13 0.89 1.46
CA LEU A 240 -14.55 -0.40 1.11
C LEU A 240 -13.95 -0.41 -0.31
N GLY A 241 -14.58 0.29 -1.26
CA GLY A 241 -14.04 0.48 -2.60
C GLY A 241 -12.70 1.22 -2.60
N LYS A 242 -12.51 2.26 -1.75
CA LYS A 242 -11.24 2.93 -1.54
C LYS A 242 -10.18 1.99 -0.93
N MET A 243 -10.60 1.03 -0.11
CA MET A 243 -9.76 0.00 0.49
C MET A 243 -9.57 -1.23 -0.41
N LEU A 244 -9.94 -1.11 -1.69
CA LEU A 244 -9.76 -2.12 -2.74
C LEU A 244 -10.63 -3.38 -2.59
N PHE A 245 -11.75 -3.28 -1.87
CA PHE A 245 -12.78 -4.29 -1.91
C PHE A 245 -13.79 -3.94 -3.01
N SER A 246 -14.11 -4.86 -3.88
CA SER A 246 -14.98 -4.61 -5.03
C SER A 246 -16.06 -5.68 -5.22
N GLY A 247 -17.20 -5.27 -5.78
CA GLY A 247 -18.29 -6.18 -6.13
C GLY A 247 -18.78 -7.03 -4.94
N GLU A 248 -18.79 -8.33 -5.11
CA GLU A 248 -19.25 -9.31 -4.12
C GLU A 248 -18.25 -9.52 -2.95
N GLU A 249 -17.05 -9.00 -3.03
CA GLU A 249 -16.05 -9.17 -1.96
C GLU A 249 -16.48 -8.56 -0.63
N ILE A 250 -17.26 -7.48 -0.66
CA ILE A 250 -17.76 -6.80 0.53
C ILE A 250 -18.71 -7.66 1.37
N TYR A 251 -19.29 -8.71 0.79
CA TYR A 251 -20.17 -9.66 1.46
C TYR A 251 -19.46 -10.90 1.98
N LYS A 252 -18.13 -11.03 1.74
CA LYS A 252 -17.32 -12.09 2.38
C LYS A 252 -17.38 -11.93 3.91
N LYS A 253 -17.34 -13.06 4.61
CA LYS A 253 -17.21 -13.05 6.07
C LYS A 253 -15.84 -12.55 6.49
N VAL A 254 -15.77 -11.73 7.53
CA VAL A 254 -14.50 -11.19 8.01
C VAL A 254 -13.53 -12.28 8.51
N SER A 255 -14.05 -13.41 8.97
CA SER A 255 -13.24 -14.55 9.43
C SER A 255 -12.41 -15.23 8.33
N VAL A 256 -12.82 -15.11 7.05
CA VAL A 256 -12.12 -15.74 5.92
C VAL A 256 -11.15 -14.81 5.20
N LEU A 257 -10.98 -13.58 5.68
CA LEU A 257 -10.09 -12.61 5.09
C LEU A 257 -8.62 -13.00 5.24
N SER A 258 -7.85 -12.77 4.19
CA SER A 258 -6.38 -12.86 4.23
C SER A 258 -5.79 -11.77 5.12
N GLY A 259 -4.54 -11.93 5.58
CA GLY A 259 -3.87 -10.94 6.42
C GLY A 259 -3.88 -9.54 5.81
N GLY A 260 -3.58 -9.40 4.52
CA GLY A 260 -3.62 -8.11 3.82
C GLY A 260 -5.03 -7.54 3.66
N GLU A 261 -6.08 -8.36 3.51
CA GLU A 261 -7.47 -7.90 3.51
C GLU A 261 -7.88 -7.40 4.90
N LYS A 262 -7.50 -8.10 5.98
CA LYS A 262 -7.75 -7.66 7.36
C LYS A 262 -7.12 -6.29 7.67
N VAL A 263 -5.90 -6.05 7.20
CA VAL A 263 -5.21 -4.74 7.40
C VAL A 263 -5.89 -3.61 6.62
N ARG A 264 -6.55 -3.92 5.50
CA ARG A 264 -7.26 -2.91 4.70
C ARG A 264 -8.70 -2.67 5.14
N CYS A 265 -9.28 -3.58 5.90
CA CYS A 265 -10.62 -3.47 6.44
C CYS A 265 -10.66 -2.60 7.68
#